data_4b2f5577367c1005f593bdd47f36a902
#
_entry.id   4b2f5577367c1005f593bdd47f36a902
#
_cell.length_a   1.000
_cell.length_b   1.000
_cell.length_c   1.000
_cell.angle_alpha   90.00
_cell.angle_beta   90.00
_cell.angle_gamma   90.00
#
_symmetry.space_group_name_H-M   'P 1'
#
loop_
_entity.id
_entity.type
_entity.pdbx_description
1 polymer ?
#
loop_
_entity_poly.entity_id
_entity_poly.type
_entity_poly.pdbx_seq_one_letter_code
_entity_poly.pdbx_strand_id
1 'polypeptide(L)'
;MSAAKRTPANGSRIIELGVSGLAIIDAVRVELGAGLTVLTGETGAGKSLIVDALALARGARADTDAIRSGEPKLRVDLLLSADGAEQIIVREVHSEGRSIARINDELVTIAALTAEVAPRIEIHGQHDQQRLGDRGRQRDLLDRWSETLEMREKIGTLVEQRERLQVEFDELGGGDARREALLLIARAERDDLRTAAIEPGEGERLREELRRATSSDRIDGLRAEILALLDADDESLRARSRLLDRSARELLKLDSGSASLAERISALAVEIDDLARDAARGEVGEALSRPVAEIEERLGLILSLERRFRTDEAGLADALERAEREVARLEGATERQSQILKERTALAEQIAVLAAQLRGARVAGAGRLCKAVNRALESLALPPTFEISVAPRAGGEDDPLVEGASCLVDRSGGDDVEYLFAPNAGEPAAPIAKIASGGELSRVSLALEEALSDASESRTLVFDEIDAGLGGRAGETLGKSLKRIATQHQVLCVTHLPQVAAQADVHLQVRKREEGGRTITEVRRLTGDERMRELASMLAGDAAGSGAEAAARELLAKAGQSGS
;
A
#
# COMPACT_ATOMS: atom_id res chain seq x y z
N MET A 1 40.16 -12.37 42.04
CA MET A 1 38.96 -13.11 41.57
C MET A 1 38.38 -12.26 40.42
N SER A 2 38.54 -12.76 39.20
CA SER A 2 38.14 -12.10 37.98
C SER A 2 36.60 -12.01 37.93
N ALA A 3 36.05 -10.79 37.92
CA ALA A 3 34.64 -10.56 37.66
C ALA A 3 34.35 -10.98 36.19
N ALA A 4 33.68 -12.11 36.04
CA ALA A 4 33.17 -12.53 34.74
C ALA A 4 32.28 -11.43 34.19
N LYS A 5 32.69 -10.77 33.07
CA LYS A 5 31.87 -9.86 32.30
C LYS A 5 30.57 -10.56 31.93
N ARG A 6 29.45 -10.12 32.47
CA ARG A 6 28.11 -10.55 32.04
C ARG A 6 27.96 -10.13 30.58
N THR A 7 28.11 -11.06 29.68
CA THR A 7 27.64 -10.93 28.32
C THR A 7 26.10 -10.89 28.38
N PRO A 8 25.39 -9.93 27.80
CA PRO A 8 23.94 -9.96 27.75
C PRO A 8 23.51 -11.24 27.01
N ALA A 9 22.75 -12.09 27.70
CA ALA A 9 22.41 -13.44 27.23
C ALA A 9 21.37 -13.44 26.08
N ASN A 10 20.71 -12.32 25.81
CA ASN A 10 19.70 -12.17 24.74
C ASN A 10 19.99 -10.88 23.98
N GLY A 11 20.49 -10.99 22.76
CA GLY A 11 20.71 -9.84 21.88
C GLY A 11 21.46 -10.24 20.62
N SER A 12 21.37 -9.40 19.61
CA SER A 12 22.06 -9.64 18.34
C SER A 12 23.42 -8.95 18.29
N ARG A 13 24.44 -9.64 17.77
CA ARG A 13 25.79 -9.10 17.54
C ARG A 13 26.42 -9.68 16.29
N ILE A 14 27.26 -8.88 15.64
CA ILE A 14 28.11 -9.34 14.55
C ILE A 14 29.32 -10.07 15.14
N ILE A 15 29.55 -11.30 14.73
CA ILE A 15 30.74 -12.07 15.10
C ILE A 15 31.85 -11.76 14.11
N GLU A 16 31.55 -11.86 12.81
CA GLU A 16 32.52 -11.70 11.75
C GLU A 16 31.90 -10.98 10.55
N LEU A 17 32.69 -10.14 9.90
CA LEU A 17 32.39 -9.49 8.63
C LEU A 17 33.43 -9.88 7.60
N GLY A 18 33.01 -10.48 6.48
CA GLY A 18 33.79 -10.71 5.27
C GLY A 18 33.37 -9.75 4.16
N VAL A 19 34.32 -9.14 3.48
CA VAL A 19 34.08 -8.25 2.34
C VAL A 19 35.03 -8.60 1.23
N SER A 20 34.55 -8.76 0.01
CA SER A 20 35.38 -8.97 -1.18
C SER A 20 34.87 -8.23 -2.40
N GLY A 21 35.78 -7.75 -3.24
CA GLY A 21 35.46 -7.06 -4.49
C GLY A 21 34.77 -5.70 -4.32
N LEU A 22 34.98 -4.99 -3.20
CA LEU A 22 34.38 -3.69 -2.92
C LEU A 22 35.44 -2.56 -3.08
N ALA A 23 35.33 -1.75 -4.11
CA ALA A 23 36.21 -0.60 -4.38
C ALA A 23 37.69 -0.97 -4.25
N ILE A 24 38.42 -0.46 -3.23
CA ILE A 24 39.83 -0.80 -2.96
C ILE A 24 39.99 -2.03 -2.05
N ILE A 25 38.91 -2.63 -1.56
CA ILE A 25 38.94 -3.86 -0.78
C ILE A 25 38.95 -5.05 -1.75
N ASP A 26 40.04 -5.80 -1.76
CA ASP A 26 40.16 -7.05 -2.48
C ASP A 26 39.45 -8.16 -1.74
N ALA A 27 39.96 -8.51 -0.56
CA ALA A 27 39.32 -9.42 0.39
C ALA A 27 39.75 -9.05 1.81
N VAL A 28 38.78 -8.86 2.70
CA VAL A 28 39.02 -8.57 4.11
C VAL A 28 38.07 -9.41 4.93
N ARG A 29 38.59 -9.97 6.03
CA ARG A 29 37.79 -10.68 7.04
C ARG A 29 38.12 -10.13 8.43
N VAL A 30 37.10 -9.73 9.17
CA VAL A 30 37.25 -9.01 10.42
C VAL A 30 36.34 -9.60 11.50
N GLU A 31 36.93 -10.02 12.61
CA GLU A 31 36.19 -10.39 13.81
C GLU A 31 35.89 -9.15 14.65
N LEU A 32 34.62 -8.97 15.04
CA LEU A 32 34.16 -7.87 15.87
C LEU A 32 33.98 -8.34 17.31
N GLY A 33 34.44 -7.54 18.28
CA GLY A 33 34.24 -7.79 19.71
C GLY A 33 32.80 -7.51 20.15
N ALA A 34 32.43 -8.07 21.31
CA ALA A 34 31.12 -7.84 21.90
C ALA A 34 30.90 -6.41 22.47
N GLY A 35 31.99 -5.67 22.76
CA GLY A 35 31.96 -4.32 23.29
C GLY A 35 32.24 -3.26 22.24
N LEU A 36 33.09 -2.30 22.59
CA LEU A 36 33.51 -1.21 21.69
C LEU A 36 34.63 -1.68 20.76
N THR A 37 34.37 -1.81 19.49
CA THR A 37 35.34 -1.99 18.42
C THR A 37 35.59 -0.65 17.72
N VAL A 38 36.84 -0.24 17.57
CA VAL A 38 37.22 1.00 16.90
C VAL A 38 38.04 0.70 15.66
N LEU A 39 37.71 1.39 14.55
CA LEU A 39 38.48 1.40 13.30
C LEU A 39 39.26 2.70 13.17
N THR A 40 40.60 2.60 13.11
CA THR A 40 41.51 3.72 12.80
C THR A 40 42.22 3.50 11.47
N GLY A 41 42.99 4.49 11.00
CA GLY A 41 43.79 4.42 9.79
C GLY A 41 43.68 5.70 8.95
N GLU A 42 44.46 5.78 7.88
CA GLU A 42 44.54 6.93 7.01
C GLU A 42 43.24 7.29 6.32
N THR A 43 43.09 8.57 5.95
CA THR A 43 41.94 9.02 5.15
C THR A 43 41.94 8.31 3.80
N GLY A 44 40.79 7.79 3.40
CA GLY A 44 40.63 7.03 2.15
C GLY A 44 41.23 5.61 2.19
N ALA A 45 41.65 5.08 3.35
CA ALA A 45 42.15 3.68 3.48
C ALA A 45 41.05 2.62 3.37
N GLY A 46 39.77 3.00 3.34
CA GLY A 46 38.67 2.07 3.21
C GLY A 46 37.84 1.89 4.51
N LYS A 47 38.03 2.77 5.51
CA LYS A 47 37.23 2.71 6.75
C LYS A 47 35.71 2.79 6.50
N SER A 48 35.27 3.79 5.75
CA SER A 48 33.85 3.95 5.40
C SER A 48 33.36 2.81 4.49
N LEU A 49 34.22 2.17 3.69
CA LEU A 49 33.85 0.99 2.90
C LEU A 49 33.45 -0.22 3.78
N ILE A 50 33.98 -0.34 4.99
CA ILE A 50 33.56 -1.35 5.97
C ILE A 50 32.14 -1.03 6.45
N VAL A 51 31.83 0.25 6.66
CA VAL A 51 30.46 0.70 7.02
C VAL A 51 29.49 0.48 5.85
N ASP A 52 29.92 0.79 4.61
CA ASP A 52 29.14 0.54 3.40
C ASP A 52 28.83 -0.95 3.20
N ALA A 53 29.80 -1.82 3.48
CA ALA A 53 29.60 -3.26 3.44
C ALA A 53 28.52 -3.71 4.47
N LEU A 54 28.55 -3.17 5.68
CA LEU A 54 27.49 -3.44 6.67
C LEU A 54 26.12 -2.89 6.22
N ALA A 55 26.10 -1.73 5.58
CA ALA A 55 24.87 -1.18 4.99
C ALA A 55 24.30 -2.09 3.89
N LEU A 56 25.15 -2.63 3.03
CA LEU A 56 24.77 -3.61 2.01
C LEU A 56 24.21 -4.90 2.62
N ALA A 57 24.89 -5.45 3.63
CA ALA A 57 24.41 -6.65 4.35
C ALA A 57 23.07 -6.41 5.04
N ARG A 58 22.80 -5.19 5.48
CA ARG A 58 21.54 -4.75 6.07
C ARG A 58 20.39 -4.59 5.06
N GLY A 59 20.70 -4.57 3.75
CA GLY A 59 19.71 -4.43 2.68
C GLY A 59 19.72 -3.09 1.95
N ALA A 60 20.76 -2.27 2.12
CA ALA A 60 20.91 -1.02 1.36
C ALA A 60 20.95 -1.28 -0.15
N ARG A 61 20.59 -0.22 -0.91
CA ARG A 61 20.67 -0.27 -2.37
C ARG A 61 22.13 -0.50 -2.79
N ALA A 62 22.31 -1.44 -3.69
CA ALA A 62 23.61 -1.75 -4.24
C ALA A 62 23.89 -0.86 -5.45
N ASP A 63 25.11 -0.32 -5.51
CA ASP A 63 25.64 0.38 -6.66
C ASP A 63 26.70 -0.49 -7.35
N THR A 64 26.57 -0.71 -8.65
CA THR A 64 27.56 -1.46 -9.44
C THR A 64 28.89 -0.74 -9.55
N ASP A 65 28.91 0.59 -9.40
CA ASP A 65 30.14 1.40 -9.41
C ASP A 65 31.01 1.15 -8.17
N ALA A 66 30.44 0.58 -7.11
CA ALA A 66 31.17 0.17 -5.93
C ALA A 66 31.97 -1.15 -6.14
N ILE A 67 31.71 -1.88 -7.22
CA ILE A 67 32.46 -3.10 -7.53
C ILE A 67 33.88 -2.77 -7.90
N ARG A 68 34.85 -3.50 -7.32
CA ARG A 68 36.29 -3.36 -7.62
C ARG A 68 36.54 -3.56 -9.11
N SER A 69 37.32 -2.65 -9.73
CA SER A 69 37.65 -2.73 -11.15
C SER A 69 38.32 -4.06 -11.50
N GLY A 70 37.71 -4.79 -12.43
CA GLY A 70 38.17 -6.11 -12.88
C GLY A 70 37.53 -7.29 -12.13
N GLU A 71 36.74 -7.04 -11.08
CA GLU A 71 36.00 -8.09 -10.39
C GLU A 71 34.59 -8.27 -10.99
N PRO A 72 34.06 -9.51 -11.10
CA PRO A 72 32.74 -9.77 -11.64
C PRO A 72 31.62 -9.43 -10.65
N LYS A 73 31.96 -9.37 -9.34
CA LYS A 73 31.01 -9.09 -8.27
C LYS A 73 31.70 -8.56 -7.03
N LEU A 74 30.95 -7.85 -6.22
CA LEU A 74 31.24 -7.64 -4.82
C LEU A 74 30.45 -8.64 -3.97
N ARG A 75 30.99 -9.03 -2.83
CA ARG A 75 30.35 -9.94 -1.86
C ARG A 75 30.63 -9.47 -0.45
N VAL A 76 29.57 -9.49 0.36
CA VAL A 76 29.62 -9.28 1.80
C VAL A 76 29.04 -10.52 2.50
N ASP A 77 29.81 -11.08 3.41
CA ASP A 77 29.44 -12.17 4.30
C ASP A 77 29.38 -11.64 5.74
N LEU A 78 28.28 -11.87 6.42
CA LEU A 78 28.11 -11.44 7.80
C LEU A 78 27.69 -12.64 8.64
N LEU A 79 28.49 -12.97 9.65
CA LEU A 79 28.11 -13.93 10.70
C LEU A 79 27.49 -13.15 11.86
N LEU A 80 26.20 -13.34 12.08
CA LEU A 80 25.42 -12.68 13.10
C LEU A 80 25.01 -13.70 14.18
N SER A 81 25.23 -13.39 15.45
CA SER A 81 24.61 -14.11 16.55
C SER A 81 23.32 -13.40 16.94
N ALA A 82 22.20 -14.09 16.92
CA ALA A 82 20.89 -13.55 17.27
C ALA A 82 20.12 -14.59 18.09
N ASP A 83 19.61 -14.18 19.24
CA ASP A 83 18.78 -15.02 20.13
C ASP A 83 19.41 -16.40 20.47
N GLY A 84 20.72 -16.43 20.53
CA GLY A 84 21.49 -17.66 20.82
C GLY A 84 21.76 -18.57 19.62
N ALA A 85 21.31 -18.18 18.42
CA ALA A 85 21.61 -18.86 17.16
C ALA A 85 22.57 -18.03 16.30
N GLU A 86 23.36 -18.71 15.48
CA GLU A 86 24.20 -18.07 14.48
C GLU A 86 23.48 -18.04 13.14
N GLN A 87 23.52 -16.90 12.47
CA GLN A 87 22.96 -16.69 11.14
C GLN A 87 24.05 -16.19 10.19
N ILE A 88 24.10 -16.76 9.01
CA ILE A 88 25.00 -16.33 7.94
C ILE A 88 24.19 -15.50 6.94
N ILE A 89 24.56 -14.24 6.81
CA ILE A 89 23.98 -13.31 5.85
C ILE A 89 24.96 -13.14 4.70
N VAL A 90 24.50 -13.33 3.47
CA VAL A 90 25.31 -13.14 2.27
C VAL A 90 24.64 -12.14 1.34
N ARG A 91 25.41 -11.14 0.92
CA ARG A 91 24.98 -10.14 -0.05
C ARG A 91 25.95 -10.12 -1.22
N GLU A 92 25.48 -10.40 -2.43
CA GLU A 92 26.28 -10.32 -3.65
C GLU A 92 25.67 -9.30 -4.62
N VAL A 93 26.52 -8.50 -5.25
CA VAL A 93 26.15 -7.58 -6.33
C VAL A 93 27.05 -7.85 -7.53
N HIS A 94 26.46 -8.22 -8.64
CA HIS A 94 27.17 -8.55 -9.88
C HIS A 94 27.29 -7.33 -10.78
N SER A 95 28.35 -7.24 -11.58
CA SER A 95 28.60 -6.15 -12.53
C SER A 95 27.49 -5.99 -13.57
N GLU A 96 26.72 -7.05 -13.82
CA GLU A 96 25.53 -7.04 -14.70
C GLU A 96 24.28 -6.42 -14.02
N GLY A 97 24.39 -5.89 -12.80
CA GLY A 97 23.30 -5.30 -12.03
C GLY A 97 22.46 -6.31 -11.24
N ARG A 98 22.75 -7.61 -11.34
CA ARG A 98 22.05 -8.63 -10.54
C ARG A 98 22.49 -8.55 -9.09
N SER A 99 21.53 -8.58 -8.19
CA SER A 99 21.73 -8.50 -6.75
C SER A 99 21.11 -9.71 -6.04
N ILE A 100 21.89 -10.41 -5.23
CA ILE A 100 21.51 -11.64 -4.55
C ILE A 100 21.65 -11.46 -3.05
N ALA A 101 20.66 -11.94 -2.30
CA ALA A 101 20.69 -12.02 -0.83
C ALA A 101 20.39 -13.43 -0.37
N ARG A 102 21.10 -13.90 0.67
CA ARG A 102 20.86 -15.17 1.33
C ARG A 102 20.90 -15.01 2.84
N ILE A 103 20.07 -15.80 3.51
CA ILE A 103 20.11 -16.00 4.96
C ILE A 103 20.21 -17.51 5.18
N ASN A 104 21.29 -17.98 5.84
CA ASN A 104 21.58 -19.40 6.05
C ASN A 104 21.50 -20.23 4.75
N ASP A 105 22.13 -19.74 3.68
CA ASP A 105 22.15 -20.29 2.31
C ASP A 105 20.81 -20.24 1.55
N GLU A 106 19.70 -19.88 2.17
CA GLU A 106 18.41 -19.69 1.49
C GLU A 106 18.34 -18.35 0.77
N LEU A 107 17.89 -18.36 -0.48
CA LEU A 107 17.67 -17.15 -1.26
C LEU A 107 16.47 -16.37 -0.69
N VAL A 108 16.69 -15.08 -0.40
CA VAL A 108 15.65 -14.19 0.09
C VAL A 108 15.54 -12.93 -0.74
N THR A 109 14.39 -12.25 -0.66
CA THR A 109 14.25 -10.91 -1.25
C THR A 109 15.00 -9.87 -0.41
N ILE A 110 15.35 -8.73 -1.03
CA ILE A 110 15.99 -7.63 -0.29
C ILE A 110 15.07 -7.10 0.82
N ALA A 111 13.77 -7.08 0.59
CA ALA A 111 12.79 -6.69 1.61
C ALA A 111 12.82 -7.64 2.83
N ALA A 112 12.86 -8.96 2.60
CA ALA A 112 12.98 -9.95 3.66
C ALA A 112 14.32 -9.84 4.41
N LEU A 113 15.44 -9.65 3.67
CA LEU A 113 16.75 -9.37 4.27
C LEU A 113 16.69 -8.12 5.17
N THR A 114 16.11 -7.03 4.67
CA THR A 114 16.00 -5.78 5.42
C THR A 114 15.15 -5.95 6.68
N ALA A 115 14.02 -6.64 6.58
CA ALA A 115 13.14 -6.90 7.73
C ALA A 115 13.87 -7.70 8.83
N GLU A 116 14.73 -8.64 8.46
CA GLU A 116 15.46 -9.51 9.39
C GLU A 116 16.68 -8.82 10.02
N VAL A 117 17.48 -8.11 9.20
CA VAL A 117 18.79 -7.58 9.63
C VAL A 117 18.72 -6.12 10.11
N ALA A 118 17.84 -5.28 9.55
CA ALA A 118 17.81 -3.86 9.89
C ALA A 118 17.47 -3.56 11.37
N PRO A 119 16.64 -4.34 12.06
CA PRO A 119 16.41 -4.14 13.50
C PRO A 119 17.64 -4.44 14.38
N ARG A 120 18.56 -5.28 13.89
CA ARG A 120 19.71 -5.81 14.63
C ARG A 120 20.98 -5.01 14.44
N ILE A 121 21.09 -4.25 13.36
CA ILE A 121 22.25 -3.42 13.02
C ILE A 121 21.77 -2.01 12.74
N GLU A 122 22.23 -1.06 13.50
CA GLU A 122 21.92 0.35 13.30
C GLU A 122 23.18 1.11 12.91
N ILE A 123 23.13 1.85 11.79
CA ILE A 123 24.25 2.60 11.25
C ILE A 123 23.95 4.08 11.38
N HIS A 124 24.82 4.81 12.06
CA HIS A 124 24.79 6.25 12.29
C HIS A 124 25.89 6.94 11.50
N GLY A 125 25.52 7.84 10.58
CA GLY A 125 26.44 8.56 9.70
C GLY A 125 25.70 9.43 8.69
N GLN A 126 26.25 9.61 7.49
CA GLN A 126 25.73 10.54 6.47
C GLN A 126 24.23 10.34 6.10
N HIS A 127 23.66 9.18 6.34
CA HIS A 127 22.25 8.87 6.04
C HIS A 127 21.29 9.01 7.23
N ASP A 128 21.77 9.43 8.39
CA ASP A 128 20.95 9.56 9.61
C ASP A 128 19.84 10.61 9.50
N GLN A 129 20.02 11.63 8.66
CA GLN A 129 19.01 12.67 8.46
C GLN A 129 17.63 12.10 8.09
N GLN A 130 17.61 11.10 7.18
CA GLN A 130 16.35 10.49 6.73
C GLN A 130 15.71 9.66 7.85
N ARG A 131 16.50 8.98 8.65
CA ARG A 131 16.03 8.05 9.69
C ARG A 131 15.55 8.76 10.95
N LEU A 132 16.31 9.71 11.45
CA LEU A 132 15.93 10.53 12.60
C LEU A 132 14.83 11.53 12.27
N GLY A 133 14.70 11.90 10.97
CA GLY A 133 13.62 12.73 10.46
C GLY A 133 12.27 12.02 10.31
N ASP A 134 12.23 10.69 10.37
CA ASP A 134 10.99 9.91 10.27
C ASP A 134 10.14 10.08 11.55
N ARG A 135 9.04 10.80 11.43
CA ARG A 135 8.10 11.06 12.53
C ARG A 135 7.47 9.78 13.10
N GLY A 136 7.25 8.77 12.26
CA GLY A 136 6.75 7.46 12.70
C GLY A 136 7.73 6.81 13.66
N ARG A 137 9.02 6.80 13.30
CA ARG A 137 10.09 6.29 14.15
C ARG A 137 10.28 7.10 15.43
N GLN A 138 10.25 8.43 15.35
CA GLN A 138 10.33 9.31 16.52
C GLN A 138 9.22 9.01 17.52
N ARG A 139 7.99 8.84 17.05
CA ARG A 139 6.85 8.43 17.85
C ARG A 139 7.05 7.05 18.46
N ASP A 140 7.52 6.07 17.69
CA ASP A 140 7.75 4.71 18.17
C ASP A 140 8.82 4.65 19.26
N LEU A 141 9.88 5.45 19.15
CA LEU A 141 10.90 5.61 20.19
C LEU A 141 10.31 6.23 21.46
N LEU A 142 9.52 7.29 21.32
CA LEU A 142 8.85 7.93 22.45
C LEU A 142 7.85 6.98 23.12
N ASP A 143 7.08 6.22 22.35
CA ASP A 143 6.10 5.27 22.87
C ASP A 143 6.76 4.12 23.64
N ARG A 144 7.90 3.61 23.17
CA ARG A 144 8.71 2.62 23.90
C ARG A 144 9.25 3.18 25.20
N TRP A 145 9.84 4.37 25.15
CA TRP A 145 10.35 5.08 26.33
C TRP A 145 9.29 5.40 27.37
N SER A 146 8.08 5.69 26.91
CA SER A 146 6.92 6.05 27.74
C SER A 146 6.08 4.85 28.16
N GLU A 147 6.44 3.64 27.71
CA GLU A 147 5.69 2.38 27.96
C GLU A 147 4.22 2.47 27.50
N THR A 148 3.98 3.13 26.36
CA THR A 148 2.62 3.40 25.87
C THR A 148 2.20 2.49 24.70
N LEU A 149 3.00 1.50 24.30
CA LEU A 149 2.72 0.64 23.16
C LEU A 149 1.39 -0.11 23.29
N GLU A 150 1.08 -0.67 24.47
CA GLU A 150 -0.19 -1.37 24.69
C GLU A 150 -1.41 -0.44 24.56
N MET A 151 -1.28 0.80 25.04
CA MET A 151 -2.36 1.79 24.93
C MET A 151 -2.58 2.17 23.47
N ARG A 152 -1.51 2.36 22.71
CA ARG A 152 -1.58 2.60 21.26
C ARG A 152 -2.23 1.44 20.51
N GLU A 153 -1.89 0.20 20.84
CA GLU A 153 -2.50 -0.98 20.23
C GLU A 153 -4.00 -1.07 20.51
N LYS A 154 -4.43 -0.77 21.73
CA LYS A 154 -5.86 -0.67 22.08
C LYS A 154 -6.58 0.38 21.24
N ILE A 155 -5.99 1.57 21.06
CA ILE A 155 -6.54 2.61 20.19
C ILE A 155 -6.64 2.08 18.75
N GLY A 156 -5.59 1.43 18.25
CA GLY A 156 -5.58 0.82 16.91
C GLY A 156 -6.74 -0.14 16.68
N THR A 157 -7.03 -1.01 17.66
CA THR A 157 -8.16 -1.95 17.60
C THR A 157 -9.51 -1.24 17.55
N LEU A 158 -9.70 -0.20 18.36
CA LEU A 158 -10.96 0.57 18.38
C LEU A 158 -11.16 1.38 17.09
N VAL A 159 -10.09 1.95 16.55
CA VAL A 159 -10.12 2.64 15.25
C VAL A 159 -10.51 1.68 14.13
N GLU A 160 -9.92 0.47 14.08
CA GLU A 160 -10.31 -0.56 13.12
C GLU A 160 -11.79 -0.95 13.23
N GLN A 161 -12.31 -1.08 14.46
CA GLN A 161 -13.73 -1.38 14.67
C GLN A 161 -14.61 -0.24 14.14
N ARG A 162 -14.25 1.01 14.42
CA ARG A 162 -14.98 2.19 13.92
C ARG A 162 -14.93 2.30 12.40
N GLU A 163 -13.79 1.99 11.78
CA GLU A 163 -13.64 1.94 10.32
C GLU A 163 -14.54 0.88 9.69
N ARG A 164 -14.62 -0.33 10.28
CA ARG A 164 -15.51 -1.42 9.81
C ARG A 164 -16.98 -1.01 9.89
N LEU A 165 -17.39 -0.38 10.97
CA LEU A 165 -18.75 0.15 11.09
C LEU A 165 -19.06 1.25 10.09
N GLN A 166 -18.07 2.07 9.70
CA GLN A 166 -18.24 3.05 8.64
C GLN A 166 -18.48 2.39 7.28
N VAL A 167 -17.71 1.36 6.94
CA VAL A 167 -17.91 0.59 5.70
C VAL A 167 -19.31 -0.04 5.68
N GLU A 168 -19.74 -0.68 6.78
CA GLU A 168 -21.08 -1.26 6.90
C GLU A 168 -22.19 -0.19 6.75
N PHE A 169 -22.01 0.98 7.34
CA PHE A 169 -22.93 2.11 7.21
C PHE A 169 -23.07 2.59 5.75
N ASP A 170 -21.96 2.67 5.04
CA ASP A 170 -21.94 3.08 3.63
C ASP A 170 -22.58 2.03 2.71
N GLU A 171 -22.36 0.73 2.98
CA GLU A 171 -22.99 -0.39 2.25
C GLU A 171 -24.51 -0.42 2.46
N LEU A 172 -25.01 0.02 3.60
CA LEU A 172 -26.44 0.16 3.88
C LEU A 172 -27.07 1.42 3.24
N GLY A 173 -26.35 2.14 2.38
CA GLY A 173 -26.82 3.32 1.66
C GLY A 173 -26.31 4.65 2.22
N GLY A 174 -25.51 4.64 3.27
CA GLY A 174 -24.94 5.85 3.88
C GLY A 174 -25.99 6.68 4.62
N GLY A 175 -25.87 8.02 4.59
CA GLY A 175 -26.81 8.93 5.26
C GLY A 175 -28.22 8.90 4.66
N ASP A 176 -29.24 9.35 5.44
CA ASP A 176 -30.66 9.27 5.11
C ASP A 176 -31.00 9.78 3.71
N ALA A 177 -30.48 10.92 3.29
CA ALA A 177 -30.76 11.48 1.97
C ALA A 177 -30.28 10.59 0.80
N ARG A 178 -29.11 9.97 0.95
CA ARG A 178 -28.56 9.04 -0.05
C ARG A 178 -29.39 7.76 -0.10
N ARG A 179 -29.76 7.22 1.05
CA ARG A 179 -30.61 6.04 1.16
C ARG A 179 -32.00 6.28 0.57
N GLU A 180 -32.65 7.42 0.89
CA GLU A 180 -33.95 7.80 0.33
C GLU A 180 -33.89 7.88 -1.21
N ALA A 181 -32.83 8.45 -1.76
CA ALA A 181 -32.65 8.50 -3.21
C ALA A 181 -32.50 7.09 -3.83
N LEU A 182 -31.70 6.22 -3.22
CA LEU A 182 -31.55 4.82 -3.66
C LEU A 182 -32.85 4.03 -3.52
N LEU A 183 -33.58 4.21 -2.43
CA LEU A 183 -34.87 3.58 -2.20
C LEU A 183 -35.93 4.04 -3.21
N LEU A 184 -35.95 5.32 -3.56
CA LEU A 184 -36.83 5.86 -4.59
C LEU A 184 -36.57 5.20 -5.96
N ILE A 185 -35.30 5.05 -6.34
CA ILE A 185 -34.90 4.38 -7.59
C ILE A 185 -35.31 2.90 -7.56
N ALA A 186 -34.96 2.17 -6.49
CA ALA A 186 -35.27 0.75 -6.37
C ALA A 186 -36.79 0.48 -6.36
N ARG A 187 -37.57 1.34 -5.69
CA ARG A 187 -39.03 1.26 -5.72
C ARG A 187 -39.59 1.52 -7.12
N ALA A 188 -39.10 2.54 -7.82
CA ALA A 188 -39.53 2.83 -9.18
C ALA A 188 -39.22 1.64 -10.13
N GLU A 189 -38.05 1.04 -10.04
CA GLU A 189 -37.67 -0.14 -10.83
C GLU A 189 -38.57 -1.34 -10.52
N ARG A 190 -38.80 -1.63 -9.23
CA ARG A 190 -39.73 -2.69 -8.80
C ARG A 190 -41.14 -2.46 -9.32
N ASP A 191 -41.66 -1.23 -9.15
CA ASP A 191 -43.05 -0.90 -9.47
C ASP A 191 -43.29 -0.94 -11.00
N ASP A 192 -42.33 -0.48 -11.80
CA ASP A 192 -42.38 -0.59 -13.26
C ASP A 192 -42.45 -2.05 -13.72
N LEU A 193 -41.56 -2.92 -13.19
CA LEU A 193 -41.54 -4.36 -13.53
C LEU A 193 -42.79 -5.07 -13.02
N ARG A 194 -43.27 -4.74 -11.83
CA ARG A 194 -44.46 -5.33 -11.21
C ARG A 194 -45.74 -4.94 -11.94
N THR A 195 -45.84 -3.65 -12.36
CA THR A 195 -46.98 -3.13 -13.12
C THR A 195 -46.99 -3.74 -14.52
N ALA A 196 -45.84 -3.93 -15.11
CA ALA A 196 -45.71 -4.60 -16.40
C ALA A 196 -46.20 -6.05 -16.38
N ALA A 197 -46.07 -6.77 -15.27
CA ALA A 197 -46.54 -8.13 -15.06
C ALA A 197 -46.31 -9.06 -16.25
N ILE A 198 -45.07 -9.12 -16.72
CA ILE A 198 -44.69 -9.88 -17.92
C ILE A 198 -44.63 -11.35 -17.58
N GLU A 199 -45.33 -12.18 -18.37
CA GLU A 199 -45.29 -13.63 -18.23
C GLU A 199 -44.16 -14.23 -19.09
N PRO A 200 -43.49 -15.30 -18.62
CA PRO A 200 -42.46 -15.96 -19.41
C PRO A 200 -42.96 -16.41 -20.79
N GLY A 201 -42.27 -16.04 -21.86
CA GLY A 201 -42.63 -16.34 -23.24
C GLY A 201 -43.78 -15.51 -23.79
N GLU A 202 -44.20 -14.44 -23.11
CA GLU A 202 -45.27 -13.56 -23.56
C GLU A 202 -44.90 -12.86 -24.87
N GLY A 203 -43.70 -12.36 -25.00
CA GLY A 203 -43.24 -11.64 -26.19
C GLY A 203 -43.19 -12.55 -27.43
N GLU A 204 -42.83 -13.81 -27.29
CA GLU A 204 -42.85 -14.77 -28.40
C GLU A 204 -44.29 -15.10 -28.81
N ARG A 205 -45.18 -15.33 -27.86
CA ARG A 205 -46.63 -15.52 -28.12
C ARG A 205 -47.22 -14.31 -28.83
N LEU A 206 -46.95 -13.10 -28.38
CA LEU A 206 -47.45 -11.87 -29.01
C LEU A 206 -46.89 -11.63 -30.41
N ARG A 207 -45.63 -11.97 -30.66
CA ARG A 207 -45.06 -11.89 -32.03
C ARG A 207 -45.71 -12.86 -32.99
N GLU A 208 -46.04 -14.07 -32.53
CA GLU A 208 -46.76 -15.03 -33.34
C GLU A 208 -48.21 -14.60 -33.56
N GLU A 209 -48.90 -14.07 -32.55
CA GLU A 209 -50.27 -13.53 -32.68
C GLU A 209 -50.28 -12.34 -33.65
N LEU A 210 -49.30 -11.44 -33.56
CA LEU A 210 -49.17 -10.32 -34.52
C LEU A 210 -48.95 -10.79 -35.95
N ARG A 211 -48.10 -11.79 -36.18
CA ARG A 211 -47.89 -12.36 -37.51
C ARG A 211 -49.17 -12.97 -38.09
N ARG A 212 -49.96 -13.67 -37.28
CA ARG A 212 -51.24 -14.24 -37.71
C ARG A 212 -52.24 -13.14 -38.00
N ALA A 213 -52.34 -12.14 -37.12
CA ALA A 213 -53.21 -10.99 -37.30
C ALA A 213 -52.95 -10.22 -38.61
N THR A 214 -51.70 -9.86 -38.83
CA THR A 214 -51.27 -9.16 -40.03
C THR A 214 -51.49 -9.97 -41.30
N SER A 215 -51.31 -11.29 -41.22
CA SER A 215 -51.61 -12.20 -42.35
C SER A 215 -53.08 -12.33 -42.63
N SER A 216 -53.96 -12.39 -41.59
CA SER A 216 -55.41 -12.40 -41.70
C SER A 216 -55.93 -11.14 -42.35
N ASP A 217 -55.53 -9.96 -41.82
CA ASP A 217 -55.93 -8.65 -42.39
C ASP A 217 -55.57 -8.52 -43.88
N ARG A 218 -54.38 -9.04 -44.24
CA ARG A 218 -53.93 -9.02 -45.65
C ARG A 218 -54.75 -9.93 -46.53
N ILE A 219 -55.11 -11.15 -46.01
CA ILE A 219 -55.98 -12.10 -46.72
C ILE A 219 -57.37 -11.49 -46.91
N ASP A 220 -57.93 -10.92 -45.84
CA ASP A 220 -59.29 -10.32 -45.92
C ASP A 220 -59.33 -9.11 -46.84
N GLY A 221 -58.28 -8.26 -46.83
CA GLY A 221 -58.12 -7.17 -47.79
C GLY A 221 -58.07 -7.62 -49.23
N LEU A 222 -57.29 -8.69 -49.52
CA LEU A 222 -57.20 -9.25 -50.86
C LEU A 222 -58.53 -9.92 -51.32
N ARG A 223 -59.22 -10.58 -50.41
CA ARG A 223 -60.56 -11.14 -50.68
C ARG A 223 -61.58 -10.06 -50.98
N ALA A 224 -61.63 -9.03 -50.20
CA ALA A 224 -62.51 -7.85 -50.46
C ALA A 224 -62.23 -7.22 -51.83
N GLU A 225 -60.97 -7.06 -52.20
CA GLU A 225 -60.55 -6.54 -53.50
C GLU A 225 -61.02 -7.46 -54.66
N ILE A 226 -60.83 -8.78 -54.53
CA ILE A 226 -61.31 -9.76 -55.52
C ILE A 226 -62.83 -9.72 -55.64
N LEU A 227 -63.56 -9.67 -54.52
CA LEU A 227 -65.01 -9.63 -54.52
C LEU A 227 -65.52 -8.30 -55.15
N ALA A 228 -64.88 -7.18 -54.87
CA ALA A 228 -65.21 -5.91 -55.50
C ALA A 228 -65.05 -5.95 -57.03
N LEU A 229 -64.00 -6.55 -57.54
CA LEU A 229 -63.76 -6.72 -58.97
C LEU A 229 -64.77 -7.66 -59.61
N LEU A 230 -65.21 -8.70 -58.87
CA LEU A 230 -66.14 -9.70 -59.38
C LEU A 230 -67.60 -9.21 -59.34
N ASP A 231 -68.09 -8.54 -58.26
CA ASP A 231 -69.55 -8.31 -58.04
C ASP A 231 -69.90 -6.99 -57.32
N ALA A 232 -69.09 -5.91 -57.33
CA ALA A 232 -69.40 -4.71 -56.59
C ALA A 232 -70.41 -3.75 -57.27
N ASP A 233 -70.42 -3.64 -58.59
CA ASP A 233 -71.23 -2.67 -59.31
C ASP A 233 -71.57 -3.12 -60.77
N ASP A 234 -72.20 -2.25 -61.53
CA ASP A 234 -72.58 -2.49 -62.93
C ASP A 234 -71.35 -2.64 -63.86
N GLU A 235 -70.18 -2.25 -63.45
CA GLU A 235 -68.91 -2.45 -64.15
C GLU A 235 -68.15 -3.72 -63.75
N SER A 236 -68.64 -4.44 -62.79
CA SER A 236 -68.06 -5.67 -62.32
C SER A 236 -68.01 -6.75 -63.42
N LEU A 237 -67.06 -7.68 -63.27
CA LEU A 237 -66.94 -8.81 -64.22
C LEU A 237 -68.23 -9.60 -64.35
N ARG A 238 -68.96 -9.75 -63.26
CA ARG A 238 -70.26 -10.43 -63.20
C ARG A 238 -71.31 -9.70 -64.01
N ALA A 239 -71.42 -8.38 -63.83
CA ALA A 239 -72.38 -7.57 -64.56
C ALA A 239 -72.06 -7.52 -66.06
N ARG A 240 -70.78 -7.32 -66.39
CA ARG A 240 -70.32 -7.29 -67.80
C ARG A 240 -70.45 -8.70 -68.50
N SER A 241 -70.20 -9.79 -67.81
CA SER A 241 -70.37 -11.12 -68.39
C SER A 241 -71.83 -11.45 -68.68
N ARG A 242 -72.78 -11.03 -67.80
CA ARG A 242 -74.21 -11.17 -68.04
C ARG A 242 -74.71 -10.32 -69.24
N LEU A 243 -74.16 -9.13 -69.36
CA LEU A 243 -74.45 -8.30 -70.53
C LEU A 243 -73.93 -8.93 -71.79
N LEU A 244 -72.73 -9.48 -71.78
CA LEU A 244 -72.09 -10.20 -72.90
C LEU A 244 -72.90 -11.43 -73.29
N ASP A 245 -73.33 -12.24 -72.30
CA ASP A 245 -74.16 -13.41 -72.48
C ASP A 245 -75.51 -13.05 -73.17
N ARG A 246 -76.13 -11.98 -72.70
CA ARG A 246 -77.39 -11.47 -73.29
C ARG A 246 -77.18 -11.11 -74.77
N SER A 247 -76.14 -10.33 -75.09
CA SER A 247 -75.84 -9.91 -76.47
C SER A 247 -75.46 -11.13 -77.35
N ALA A 248 -74.74 -12.13 -76.82
CA ALA A 248 -74.42 -13.37 -77.56
C ALA A 248 -75.65 -14.18 -77.88
N ARG A 249 -76.61 -14.33 -76.97
CA ARG A 249 -77.89 -14.97 -77.17
C ARG A 249 -78.76 -14.24 -78.23
N GLU A 250 -78.73 -12.88 -78.27
CA GLU A 250 -79.42 -12.12 -79.32
C GLU A 250 -78.75 -12.36 -80.67
N LEU A 251 -77.42 -12.35 -80.74
CA LEU A 251 -76.69 -12.63 -81.98
C LEU A 251 -77.01 -14.04 -82.53
N LEU A 252 -77.07 -15.06 -81.62
CA LEU A 252 -77.46 -16.40 -82.04
C LEU A 252 -78.84 -16.46 -82.65
N LYS A 253 -79.80 -15.65 -82.25
CA LYS A 253 -81.14 -15.61 -82.89
C LYS A 253 -81.10 -15.06 -84.33
N LEU A 254 -80.12 -14.24 -84.67
CA LEU A 254 -79.94 -13.63 -85.93
C LEU A 254 -79.00 -14.34 -86.87
N ASP A 255 -77.98 -15.02 -86.30
CA ASP A 255 -76.98 -15.79 -87.01
C ASP A 255 -76.69 -17.14 -86.34
N SER A 256 -77.19 -18.21 -86.91
CA SER A 256 -77.01 -19.61 -86.42
C SER A 256 -75.51 -20.07 -86.41
N GLY A 257 -74.64 -19.46 -87.24
CA GLY A 257 -73.21 -19.72 -87.25
C GLY A 257 -72.51 -19.28 -85.97
N SER A 258 -73.13 -18.41 -85.11
CA SER A 258 -72.59 -17.92 -83.86
C SER A 258 -72.81 -18.85 -82.61
N ALA A 259 -73.34 -20.05 -82.86
CA ALA A 259 -73.69 -20.99 -81.75
C ALA A 259 -72.54 -21.30 -80.85
N SER A 260 -71.36 -21.63 -81.36
CA SER A 260 -70.16 -21.96 -80.57
C SER A 260 -69.66 -20.76 -79.76
N LEU A 261 -69.75 -19.52 -80.29
CA LEU A 261 -69.39 -18.31 -79.55
C LEU A 261 -70.36 -18.06 -78.39
N ALA A 262 -71.68 -18.21 -78.63
CA ALA A 262 -72.69 -18.01 -77.58
C ALA A 262 -72.57 -19.04 -76.45
N GLU A 263 -72.31 -20.29 -76.79
CA GLU A 263 -72.08 -21.34 -75.76
C GLU A 263 -70.84 -21.05 -74.88
N ARG A 264 -69.73 -20.65 -75.48
CA ARG A 264 -68.51 -20.31 -74.74
C ARG A 264 -68.71 -19.06 -73.86
N ILE A 265 -69.43 -18.07 -74.29
CA ILE A 265 -69.76 -16.88 -73.49
C ILE A 265 -70.68 -17.25 -72.33
N SER A 266 -71.70 -18.06 -72.55
CA SER A 266 -72.56 -18.56 -71.48
C SER A 266 -71.80 -19.39 -70.46
N ALA A 267 -70.89 -20.24 -70.88
CA ALA A 267 -70.02 -21.01 -69.97
C ALA A 267 -69.13 -20.07 -69.11
N LEU A 268 -68.53 -19.05 -69.74
CA LEU A 268 -67.73 -18.01 -69.04
C LEU A 268 -68.58 -17.22 -68.03
N ALA A 269 -69.82 -16.86 -68.37
CA ALA A 269 -70.67 -16.09 -67.43
C ALA A 269 -71.07 -16.94 -66.22
N VAL A 270 -71.26 -18.24 -66.37
CA VAL A 270 -71.52 -19.20 -65.28
C VAL A 270 -70.25 -19.29 -64.37
N GLU A 271 -69.07 -19.43 -64.98
CA GLU A 271 -67.81 -19.54 -64.25
C GLU A 271 -67.53 -18.29 -63.42
N ILE A 272 -67.76 -17.07 -63.98
CA ILE A 272 -67.63 -15.84 -63.27
C ILE A 272 -68.63 -15.76 -62.11
N ASP A 273 -69.83 -16.20 -62.28
CA ASP A 273 -70.87 -16.27 -61.22
C ASP A 273 -70.50 -17.20 -60.07
N ASP A 274 -69.87 -18.38 -60.43
CA ASP A 274 -69.35 -19.30 -59.44
C ASP A 274 -68.16 -18.77 -58.71
N LEU A 275 -67.17 -18.10 -59.36
CA LEU A 275 -66.03 -17.46 -58.72
C LEU A 275 -66.47 -16.35 -57.75
N ALA A 276 -67.50 -15.58 -58.15
CA ALA A 276 -68.04 -14.54 -57.26
C ALA A 276 -68.70 -15.12 -56.02
N ARG A 277 -69.40 -16.26 -56.16
CA ARG A 277 -69.96 -16.97 -55.00
C ARG A 277 -68.90 -17.60 -54.13
N ASP A 278 -67.85 -18.15 -54.68
CA ASP A 278 -66.73 -18.73 -53.91
C ASP A 278 -65.95 -17.63 -53.18
N ALA A 279 -65.69 -16.51 -53.79
CA ALA A 279 -65.07 -15.38 -53.15
C ALA A 279 -65.88 -14.84 -51.97
N ALA A 280 -67.23 -14.85 -52.12
CA ALA A 280 -68.17 -14.44 -51.04
C ALA A 280 -68.33 -15.46 -49.91
N ARG A 281 -68.06 -16.74 -50.18
CA ARG A 281 -68.15 -17.84 -49.18
C ARG A 281 -66.89 -18.02 -48.37
N GLY A 282 -65.83 -17.29 -48.61
CA GLY A 282 -64.58 -17.40 -47.82
C GLY A 282 -64.89 -17.31 -46.33
N GLU A 283 -64.36 -18.27 -45.54
CA GLU A 283 -64.44 -18.23 -44.06
C GLU A 283 -63.86 -16.89 -43.60
N VAL A 284 -64.63 -16.15 -42.80
CA VAL A 284 -64.14 -14.99 -42.04
C VAL A 284 -63.10 -15.58 -41.10
N GLY A 285 -61.85 -15.17 -41.22
CA GLY A 285 -60.77 -15.63 -40.34
C GLY A 285 -61.22 -15.57 -38.88
N GLU A 286 -60.76 -16.50 -38.05
CA GLU A 286 -61.04 -16.48 -36.62
C GLU A 286 -60.89 -15.03 -36.10
N ALA A 287 -61.92 -14.49 -35.47
CA ALA A 287 -61.88 -13.16 -34.89
C ALA A 287 -60.65 -13.06 -33.99
N LEU A 288 -59.79 -12.12 -34.23
CA LEU A 288 -58.61 -11.84 -33.41
C LEU A 288 -59.06 -11.66 -31.97
N SER A 289 -58.37 -12.34 -31.02
CA SER A 289 -58.64 -12.23 -29.60
C SER A 289 -58.35 -10.80 -29.05
N ARG A 290 -57.48 -10.04 -29.76
CA ARG A 290 -57.08 -8.68 -29.43
C ARG A 290 -56.85 -7.83 -30.67
N PRO A 291 -57.09 -6.50 -30.60
CA PRO A 291 -56.71 -5.56 -31.67
C PRO A 291 -55.17 -5.53 -31.87
N VAL A 292 -54.71 -5.45 -33.12
CA VAL A 292 -53.28 -5.36 -33.49
C VAL A 292 -52.54 -4.30 -32.71
N ALA A 293 -53.17 -3.11 -32.54
CA ALA A 293 -52.59 -2.01 -31.81
C ALA A 293 -52.29 -2.36 -30.33
N GLU A 294 -53.10 -3.15 -29.65
CA GLU A 294 -52.87 -3.59 -28.29
C GLU A 294 -51.70 -4.59 -28.21
N ILE A 295 -51.53 -5.45 -29.22
CA ILE A 295 -50.41 -6.38 -29.29
C ILE A 295 -49.10 -5.60 -29.51
N GLU A 296 -49.10 -4.62 -30.40
CA GLU A 296 -47.92 -3.79 -30.68
C GLU A 296 -47.54 -2.93 -29.47
N GLU A 297 -48.51 -2.34 -28.77
CA GLU A 297 -48.27 -1.59 -27.52
C GLU A 297 -47.63 -2.47 -26.44
N ARG A 298 -48.15 -3.69 -26.25
CA ARG A 298 -47.64 -4.63 -25.26
C ARG A 298 -46.24 -5.11 -25.59
N LEU A 299 -45.96 -5.42 -26.87
CA LEU A 299 -44.59 -5.74 -27.35
C LEU A 299 -43.65 -4.55 -27.17
N GLY A 300 -44.11 -3.35 -27.45
CA GLY A 300 -43.35 -2.12 -27.23
C GLY A 300 -42.95 -1.94 -25.76
N LEU A 301 -43.83 -2.25 -24.83
CA LEU A 301 -43.56 -2.21 -23.39
C LEU A 301 -42.48 -3.23 -23.02
N ILE A 302 -42.62 -4.50 -23.46
CA ILE A 302 -41.61 -5.56 -23.19
C ILE A 302 -40.23 -5.11 -23.69
N LEU A 303 -40.12 -4.67 -24.95
CA LEU A 303 -38.86 -4.22 -25.55
C LEU A 303 -38.25 -2.99 -24.83
N SER A 304 -39.09 -2.10 -24.31
CA SER A 304 -38.63 -0.94 -23.57
C SER A 304 -37.99 -1.34 -22.24
N LEU A 305 -38.57 -2.32 -21.55
CA LEU A 305 -38.06 -2.88 -20.30
C LEU A 305 -36.79 -3.69 -20.52
N GLU A 306 -36.73 -4.52 -21.56
CA GLU A 306 -35.51 -5.27 -21.94
C GLU A 306 -34.30 -4.31 -22.15
N ARG A 307 -34.52 -3.20 -22.85
CA ARG A 307 -33.48 -2.19 -23.07
C ARG A 307 -33.09 -1.49 -21.78
N ARG A 308 -34.07 -1.11 -20.96
CA ARG A 308 -33.83 -0.37 -19.71
C ARG A 308 -33.06 -1.22 -18.71
N PHE A 309 -33.43 -2.49 -18.56
CA PHE A 309 -32.81 -3.43 -17.64
C PHE A 309 -31.64 -4.21 -18.24
N ARG A 310 -31.34 -3.98 -19.55
CA ARG A 310 -30.25 -4.62 -20.31
C ARG A 310 -30.30 -6.14 -20.21
N THR A 311 -31.48 -6.71 -20.34
CA THR A 311 -31.73 -8.14 -20.26
C THR A 311 -32.76 -8.56 -21.34
N ASP A 312 -32.95 -9.84 -21.52
CA ASP A 312 -34.06 -10.39 -22.30
C ASP A 312 -35.32 -10.56 -21.42
N GLU A 313 -36.42 -10.97 -22.02
CA GLU A 313 -37.70 -11.18 -21.33
C GLU A 313 -37.58 -12.14 -20.12
N ALA A 314 -36.79 -13.22 -20.26
CA ALA A 314 -36.56 -14.18 -19.19
C ALA A 314 -35.84 -13.55 -17.99
N GLY A 315 -34.88 -12.66 -18.25
CA GLY A 315 -34.12 -11.96 -17.21
C GLY A 315 -34.90 -10.82 -16.54
N LEU A 316 -36.09 -10.41 -17.04
CA LEU A 316 -36.93 -9.40 -16.36
C LEU A 316 -37.52 -9.91 -15.04
N ALA A 317 -37.79 -11.21 -14.92
CA ALA A 317 -38.21 -11.81 -13.66
C ALA A 317 -37.08 -11.74 -12.61
N ASP A 318 -35.86 -12.05 -13.00
CA ASP A 318 -34.67 -11.92 -12.12
C ASP A 318 -34.41 -10.45 -11.75
N ALA A 319 -34.68 -9.50 -12.67
CA ALA A 319 -34.55 -8.08 -12.40
C ALA A 319 -35.58 -7.62 -11.35
N LEU A 320 -36.82 -8.11 -11.42
CA LEU A 320 -37.84 -7.84 -10.40
C LEU A 320 -37.42 -8.37 -9.03
N GLU A 321 -36.95 -9.62 -8.97
CA GLU A 321 -36.48 -10.23 -7.73
C GLU A 321 -35.29 -9.45 -7.11
N ARG A 322 -34.36 -8.98 -7.94
CA ARG A 322 -33.26 -8.11 -7.48
C ARG A 322 -33.76 -6.78 -6.94
N ALA A 323 -34.70 -6.13 -7.65
CA ALA A 323 -35.29 -4.87 -7.20
C ALA A 323 -36.08 -5.03 -5.88
N GLU A 324 -36.83 -6.12 -5.73
CA GLU A 324 -37.55 -6.43 -4.48
C GLU A 324 -36.61 -6.68 -3.31
N ARG A 325 -35.53 -7.45 -3.51
CA ARG A 325 -34.49 -7.68 -2.50
C ARG A 325 -33.79 -6.37 -2.11
N GLU A 326 -33.50 -5.51 -3.07
CA GLU A 326 -32.86 -4.23 -2.80
C GLU A 326 -33.76 -3.26 -2.03
N VAL A 327 -35.05 -3.20 -2.36
CA VAL A 327 -36.06 -2.44 -1.57
C VAL A 327 -36.13 -2.95 -0.14
N ALA A 328 -36.25 -4.28 0.05
CA ALA A 328 -36.31 -4.88 1.38
C ALA A 328 -35.03 -4.62 2.19
N ARG A 329 -33.85 -4.69 1.54
CA ARG A 329 -32.56 -4.38 2.14
C ARG A 329 -32.50 -2.93 2.63
N LEU A 330 -32.87 -1.97 1.77
CA LEU A 330 -32.83 -0.54 2.09
C LEU A 330 -33.88 -0.15 3.13
N GLU A 331 -35.07 -0.77 3.13
CA GLU A 331 -36.12 -0.56 4.15
C GLU A 331 -35.71 -1.12 5.52
N GLY A 332 -35.07 -2.31 5.55
CA GLY A 332 -34.56 -2.93 6.79
C GLY A 332 -33.32 -2.25 7.37
N ALA A 333 -32.61 -1.42 6.58
CA ALA A 333 -31.35 -0.80 7.00
C ALA A 333 -31.50 0.26 8.10
N THR A 334 -32.69 0.84 8.31
CA THR A 334 -32.88 2.02 9.18
C THR A 334 -32.53 1.73 10.64
N GLU A 335 -32.94 0.60 11.15
CA GLU A 335 -32.66 0.23 12.55
C GLU A 335 -31.19 -0.10 12.75
N ARG A 336 -30.59 -0.85 11.80
CA ARG A 336 -29.17 -1.16 11.84
C ARG A 336 -28.27 0.08 11.70
N GLN A 337 -28.63 1.01 10.83
CA GLN A 337 -27.92 2.30 10.70
C GLN A 337 -27.97 3.12 12.00
N SER A 338 -29.14 3.21 12.64
CA SER A 338 -29.27 3.89 13.92
C SER A 338 -28.41 3.24 15.01
N GLN A 339 -28.31 1.91 14.99
CA GLN A 339 -27.47 1.17 15.91
C GLN A 339 -25.98 1.40 15.61
N ILE A 340 -25.56 1.37 14.34
CA ILE A 340 -24.18 1.66 13.93
C ILE A 340 -23.76 3.06 14.37
N LEU A 341 -24.62 4.07 14.21
CA LEU A 341 -24.31 5.43 14.67
C LEU A 341 -24.07 5.48 16.19
N LYS A 342 -24.88 4.78 16.98
CA LYS A 342 -24.68 4.67 18.44
C LYS A 342 -23.37 3.96 18.79
N GLU A 343 -23.08 2.84 18.12
CA GLU A 343 -21.84 2.08 18.32
C GLU A 343 -20.61 2.93 17.94
N ARG A 344 -20.66 3.65 16.82
CA ARG A 344 -19.60 4.58 16.40
C ARG A 344 -19.38 5.72 17.37
N THR A 345 -20.45 6.29 17.91
CA THR A 345 -20.37 7.34 18.94
C THR A 345 -19.70 6.80 20.20
N ALA A 346 -20.11 5.64 20.68
CA ALA A 346 -19.53 5.01 21.86
C ALA A 346 -18.04 4.66 21.64
N LEU A 347 -17.66 4.18 20.45
CA LEU A 347 -16.26 3.94 20.08
C LEU A 347 -15.47 5.26 20.02
N ALA A 348 -16.05 6.34 19.45
CA ALA A 348 -15.40 7.63 19.39
C ALA A 348 -15.12 8.20 20.80
N GLU A 349 -16.02 8.04 21.75
CA GLU A 349 -15.82 8.42 23.16
C GLU A 349 -14.69 7.60 23.80
N GLN A 350 -14.66 6.28 23.60
CA GLN A 350 -13.58 5.43 24.11
C GLN A 350 -12.23 5.78 23.50
N ILE A 351 -12.18 6.02 22.19
CA ILE A 351 -10.98 6.46 21.47
C ILE A 351 -10.51 7.81 22.03
N ALA A 352 -11.42 8.77 22.24
CA ALA A 352 -11.10 10.08 22.78
C ALA A 352 -10.44 10.01 24.16
N VAL A 353 -10.98 9.19 25.05
CA VAL A 353 -10.43 8.99 26.40
C VAL A 353 -9.02 8.39 26.34
N LEU A 354 -8.84 7.32 25.55
CA LEU A 354 -7.54 6.66 25.42
C LEU A 354 -6.53 7.55 24.70
N ALA A 355 -6.94 8.33 23.70
CA ALA A 355 -6.08 9.26 22.98
C ALA A 355 -5.60 10.40 23.90
N ALA A 356 -6.47 10.93 24.77
CA ALA A 356 -6.07 11.91 25.77
C ALA A 356 -5.07 11.33 26.79
N GLN A 357 -5.30 10.11 27.26
CA GLN A 357 -4.36 9.42 28.15
C GLN A 357 -3.01 9.17 27.47
N LEU A 358 -3.02 8.69 26.23
CA LEU A 358 -1.81 8.47 25.42
C LEU A 358 -1.03 9.78 25.24
N ARG A 359 -1.70 10.88 24.91
CA ARG A 359 -1.10 12.21 24.79
C ARG A 359 -0.45 12.63 26.11
N GLY A 360 -1.17 12.53 27.22
CA GLY A 360 -0.63 12.85 28.54
C GLY A 360 0.64 12.05 28.87
N ALA A 361 0.64 10.75 28.59
CA ALA A 361 1.79 9.89 28.80
C ALA A 361 2.97 10.25 27.85
N ARG A 362 2.70 10.55 26.58
CA ARG A 362 3.70 11.03 25.62
C ARG A 362 4.33 12.35 26.04
N VAL A 363 3.55 13.32 26.45
CA VAL A 363 4.05 14.62 26.94
C VAL A 363 4.93 14.44 28.18
N ALA A 364 4.48 13.65 29.14
CA ALA A 364 5.27 13.35 30.34
C ALA A 364 6.56 12.58 29.99
N GLY A 365 6.47 11.59 29.08
CA GLY A 365 7.62 10.84 28.58
C GLY A 365 8.60 11.71 27.81
N ALA A 366 8.10 12.58 26.93
CA ALA A 366 8.89 13.55 26.19
C ALA A 366 9.72 14.44 27.13
N GLY A 367 9.11 14.97 28.21
CA GLY A 367 9.82 15.76 29.19
C GLY A 367 10.94 14.99 29.92
N ARG A 368 10.75 13.69 30.20
CA ARG A 368 11.80 12.85 30.79
C ARG A 368 12.90 12.51 29.77
N LEU A 369 12.54 12.16 28.54
CA LEU A 369 13.49 11.84 27.48
C LEU A 369 14.33 13.07 27.10
N CYS A 370 13.73 14.23 26.94
CA CYS A 370 14.46 15.49 26.70
C CYS A 370 15.53 15.76 27.78
N LYS A 371 15.20 15.57 29.07
CA LYS A 371 16.18 15.75 30.14
C LYS A 371 17.33 14.75 30.08
N ALA A 372 17.06 13.49 29.73
CA ALA A 372 18.09 12.46 29.60
C ALA A 372 19.01 12.76 28.39
N VAL A 373 18.41 13.07 27.24
CA VAL A 373 19.16 13.39 26.00
C VAL A 373 19.98 14.65 26.18
N ASN A 374 19.43 15.71 26.77
CA ASN A 374 20.16 16.97 26.98
C ASN A 374 21.38 16.79 27.90
N ARG A 375 21.30 15.96 28.93
CA ARG A 375 22.47 15.60 29.72
C ARG A 375 23.56 14.88 28.93
N ALA A 376 23.16 13.98 28.06
CA ALA A 376 24.09 13.28 27.18
C ALA A 376 24.72 14.25 26.16
N LEU A 377 23.95 15.18 25.60
CA LEU A 377 24.44 16.20 24.65
C LEU A 377 25.49 17.11 25.26
N GLU A 378 25.28 17.59 26.50
CA GLU A 378 26.30 18.39 27.23
C GLU A 378 27.63 17.64 27.32
N SER A 379 27.58 16.34 27.59
CA SER A 379 28.78 15.48 27.65
C SER A 379 29.44 15.30 26.28
N LEU A 380 28.73 15.47 25.21
CA LEU A 380 29.19 15.35 23.82
C LEU A 380 29.57 16.71 23.16
N ALA A 381 29.72 17.76 24.00
CA ALA A 381 30.03 19.14 23.57
C ALA A 381 28.97 19.69 22.58
N LEU A 382 27.71 19.36 22.79
CA LEU A 382 26.58 19.93 22.07
C LEU A 382 25.68 20.72 23.07
N PRO A 383 24.96 21.74 22.60
CA PRO A 383 24.06 22.49 23.44
C PRO A 383 22.86 21.60 23.88
N PRO A 384 22.36 21.73 25.12
CA PRO A 384 21.22 20.96 25.63
C PRO A 384 19.89 21.54 25.14
N THR A 385 19.70 21.59 23.84
CA THR A 385 18.57 22.23 23.15
C THR A 385 17.64 21.22 22.47
N PHE A 386 17.73 19.95 22.84
CA PHE A 386 16.85 18.91 22.32
C PHE A 386 15.47 19.04 22.96
N GLU A 387 14.44 19.07 22.09
CA GLU A 387 13.04 19.16 22.45
C GLU A 387 12.21 18.13 21.70
N ILE A 388 11.09 17.71 22.27
CA ILE A 388 10.10 16.84 21.62
C ILE A 388 8.77 17.57 21.62
N SER A 389 8.28 17.87 20.43
CA SER A 389 6.93 18.39 20.23
C SER A 389 5.94 17.23 20.15
N VAL A 390 4.87 17.31 20.95
CA VAL A 390 3.71 16.40 20.87
C VAL A 390 2.49 17.27 20.64
N ALA A 391 2.02 17.33 19.41
CA ALA A 391 0.94 18.21 19.00
C ALA A 391 -0.28 17.40 18.54
N PRO A 392 -1.53 17.79 18.94
CA PRO A 392 -2.72 17.13 18.45
C PRO A 392 -2.87 17.33 16.94
N ARG A 393 -3.30 16.27 16.23
CA ARG A 393 -3.68 16.38 14.83
C ARG A 393 -5.09 16.94 14.71
N ALA A 394 -5.25 18.02 13.94
CA ALA A 394 -6.55 18.60 13.69
C ALA A 394 -7.46 17.58 12.97
N GLY A 395 -8.65 17.35 13.51
CA GLY A 395 -9.66 16.47 12.95
C GLY A 395 -10.77 17.23 12.21
N GLY A 396 -11.65 16.47 11.55
CA GLY A 396 -12.88 16.93 10.92
C GLY A 396 -14.10 16.81 11.85
N GLU A 397 -15.29 16.95 11.27
CA GLU A 397 -16.56 16.97 11.99
C GLU A 397 -16.89 15.58 12.60
N ASP A 398 -16.48 14.50 11.93
CA ASP A 398 -16.76 13.11 12.34
C ASP A 398 -15.69 12.50 13.25
N ASP A 399 -14.63 13.24 13.56
CA ASP A 399 -13.53 12.73 14.36
C ASP A 399 -13.80 12.86 15.88
N PRO A 400 -13.17 12.00 16.72
CA PRO A 400 -13.33 12.03 18.16
C PRO A 400 -12.98 13.39 18.78
N LEU A 401 -13.75 13.80 19.79
CA LEU A 401 -13.47 15.02 20.56
C LEU A 401 -12.49 14.70 21.70
N VAL A 402 -11.19 14.86 21.44
CA VAL A 402 -10.13 14.67 22.43
C VAL A 402 -9.90 15.98 23.17
N GLU A 403 -10.13 15.99 24.50
CA GLU A 403 -10.01 17.17 25.34
C GLU A 403 -10.85 18.38 24.85
N GLY A 404 -12.00 18.10 24.21
CA GLY A 404 -12.92 19.11 23.72
C GLY A 404 -12.61 19.67 22.33
N ALA A 405 -11.58 19.18 21.66
CA ALA A 405 -11.25 19.52 20.28
C ALA A 405 -11.35 18.31 19.36
N SER A 406 -11.84 18.52 18.14
CA SER A 406 -11.85 17.47 17.12
C SER A 406 -10.41 17.06 16.78
N CYS A 407 -10.12 15.75 16.83
CA CYS A 407 -8.79 15.21 16.67
C CYS A 407 -8.81 14.01 15.71
N LEU A 408 -8.00 14.08 14.67
CA LEU A 408 -7.79 12.95 13.77
C LEU A 408 -6.99 11.86 14.50
N VAL A 409 -7.68 10.82 14.93
CA VAL A 409 -7.08 9.68 15.62
C VAL A 409 -7.02 8.48 14.68
N ASP A 410 -5.81 8.05 14.36
CA ASP A 410 -5.54 6.81 13.63
C ASP A 410 -5.05 5.70 14.57
N ARG A 411 -4.62 4.56 13.99
CA ARG A 411 -4.07 3.41 14.74
C ARG A 411 -2.83 3.75 15.57
N SER A 412 -2.21 4.88 15.33
CA SER A 412 -1.03 5.35 16.06
C SER A 412 -1.35 6.39 17.14
N GLY A 413 -2.61 6.74 17.33
CA GLY A 413 -3.08 7.79 18.24
C GLY A 413 -3.44 9.07 17.51
N GLY A 414 -3.63 10.15 18.26
CA GLY A 414 -4.10 11.45 17.77
C GLY A 414 -3.02 12.55 17.72
N ASP A 415 -1.73 12.20 17.82
CA ASP A 415 -0.68 13.19 17.94
C ASP A 415 0.38 13.08 16.86
N ASP A 416 0.89 14.23 16.43
CA ASP A 416 2.14 14.35 15.72
C ASP A 416 3.27 14.49 16.74
N VAL A 417 4.28 13.64 16.58
CA VAL A 417 5.51 13.67 17.39
C VAL A 417 6.65 14.14 16.50
N GLU A 418 7.36 15.18 16.93
CA GLU A 418 8.50 15.71 16.18
C GLU A 418 9.66 16.06 17.12
N TYR A 419 10.85 15.56 16.78
CA TYR A 419 12.08 15.84 17.50
C TYR A 419 12.73 17.09 16.93
N LEU A 420 13.04 18.04 17.81
CA LEU A 420 13.62 19.34 17.50
C LEU A 420 14.98 19.49 18.17
N PHE A 421 15.88 20.20 17.52
CA PHE A 421 17.22 20.49 18.05
C PHE A 421 17.74 21.82 17.49
N ALA A 422 18.45 22.57 18.32
CA ALA A 422 19.20 23.77 17.89
C ALA A 422 20.70 23.51 18.06
N PRO A 423 21.51 23.48 16.97
CA PRO A 423 22.96 23.25 17.04
C PRO A 423 23.71 24.33 17.80
N ASN A 424 23.19 25.57 17.83
CA ASN A 424 23.82 26.72 18.46
C ASN A 424 22.91 27.29 19.59
N ALA A 425 23.53 27.67 20.66
CA ALA A 425 22.81 28.33 21.77
C ALA A 425 22.19 29.67 21.31
N GLY A 426 20.89 29.86 21.57
CA GLY A 426 20.16 31.07 21.18
C GLY A 426 19.46 30.99 19.82
N GLU A 427 19.65 29.94 19.05
CA GLU A 427 18.84 29.64 17.86
C GLU A 427 17.54 28.93 18.23
N PRO A 428 16.46 29.11 17.45
CA PRO A 428 15.24 28.36 17.67
C PRO A 428 15.47 26.88 17.30
N ALA A 429 14.93 25.99 18.13
CA ALA A 429 14.97 24.55 17.81
C ALA A 429 14.19 24.27 16.50
N ALA A 430 14.80 23.52 15.60
CA ALA A 430 14.24 23.14 14.31
C ALA A 430 14.13 21.60 14.21
N PRO A 431 13.26 21.06 13.31
CA PRO A 431 13.20 19.63 13.07
C PRO A 431 14.58 19.02 12.84
N ILE A 432 14.87 17.93 13.55
CA ILE A 432 16.17 17.25 13.50
C ILE A 432 16.57 16.84 12.07
N ALA A 433 15.58 16.58 11.21
CA ALA A 433 15.77 16.32 9.79
C ALA A 433 16.43 17.49 9.00
N LYS A 434 16.45 18.69 9.57
CA LYS A 434 17.02 19.91 8.94
C LYS A 434 18.45 20.21 9.39
N ILE A 435 19.04 19.40 10.27
CA ILE A 435 20.43 19.58 10.73
C ILE A 435 21.37 19.29 9.56
N ALA A 436 22.23 20.27 9.26
CA ALA A 436 23.13 20.19 8.09
C ALA A 436 24.42 19.38 8.36
N SER A 437 24.84 19.24 9.62
CA SER A 437 26.11 18.60 10.01
C SER A 437 25.91 17.11 10.34
N GLY A 438 26.53 16.22 9.57
CA GLY A 438 26.51 14.77 9.82
C GLY A 438 27.09 14.40 11.19
N GLY A 439 28.21 15.03 11.61
CA GLY A 439 28.81 14.76 12.90
C GLY A 439 27.96 15.21 14.11
N GLU A 440 27.23 16.34 13.98
CA GLU A 440 26.27 16.75 15.02
C GLU A 440 25.11 15.78 15.12
N LEU A 441 24.58 15.36 13.99
CA LEU A 441 23.49 14.40 13.92
C LEU A 441 23.87 13.04 14.51
N SER A 442 25.07 12.54 14.20
CA SER A 442 25.58 11.28 14.80
C SER A 442 25.74 11.40 16.32
N ARG A 443 26.14 12.58 16.84
CA ARG A 443 26.21 12.80 18.29
C ARG A 443 24.82 12.92 18.94
N VAL A 444 23.85 13.53 18.28
CA VAL A 444 22.45 13.53 18.75
C VAL A 444 21.90 12.11 18.75
N SER A 445 22.18 11.31 17.72
CA SER A 445 21.85 9.88 17.68
C SER A 445 22.47 9.12 18.84
N LEU A 446 23.77 9.37 19.12
CA LEU A 446 24.46 8.76 20.26
C LEU A 446 23.81 9.13 21.60
N ALA A 447 23.44 10.41 21.77
CA ALA A 447 22.76 10.89 22.98
C ALA A 447 21.38 10.25 23.17
N LEU A 448 20.63 10.05 22.08
CA LEU A 448 19.37 9.32 22.08
C LEU A 448 19.57 7.85 22.46
N GLU A 449 20.55 7.17 21.83
CA GLU A 449 20.86 5.77 22.16
C GLU A 449 21.32 5.62 23.62
N GLU A 450 22.13 6.55 24.12
CA GLU A 450 22.54 6.54 25.53
C GLU A 450 21.35 6.71 26.48
N ALA A 451 20.40 7.59 26.14
CA ALA A 451 19.19 7.78 26.93
C ALA A 451 18.25 6.56 26.87
N LEU A 452 18.18 5.88 25.72
CA LEU A 452 17.26 4.76 25.48
C LEU A 452 17.87 3.40 25.82
N SER A 453 19.16 3.32 26.16
CA SER A 453 19.89 2.05 26.31
C SER A 453 19.26 1.08 27.30
N ASP A 454 18.69 1.57 28.41
CA ASP A 454 18.03 0.73 29.42
C ASP A 454 16.68 0.14 28.93
N ALA A 455 16.09 0.72 27.89
CA ALA A 455 14.77 0.35 27.34
C ALA A 455 14.86 -0.42 26.02
N SER A 456 16.06 -0.66 25.47
CA SER A 456 16.25 -1.28 24.16
C SER A 456 16.92 -2.66 24.22
N GLU A 457 16.53 -3.54 23.28
CA GLU A 457 17.22 -4.82 23.08
C GLU A 457 18.66 -4.60 22.60
N SER A 458 19.59 -5.51 22.98
CA SER A 458 20.97 -5.43 22.55
C SER A 458 21.09 -5.62 21.03
N ARG A 459 21.76 -4.68 20.37
CA ARG A 459 21.98 -4.64 18.91
C ARG A 459 23.38 -4.11 18.58
N THR A 460 23.76 -4.17 17.31
CA THR A 460 25.01 -3.56 16.84
C THR A 460 24.76 -2.12 16.40
N LEU A 461 25.47 -1.17 17.01
CA LEU A 461 25.47 0.24 16.69
C LEU A 461 26.77 0.58 15.95
N VAL A 462 26.66 1.16 14.78
CA VAL A 462 27.81 1.58 13.94
C VAL A 462 27.82 3.10 13.85
N PHE A 463 28.92 3.73 14.25
CA PHE A 463 29.08 5.18 14.18
C PHE A 463 30.19 5.55 13.20
N ASP A 464 29.86 6.33 12.19
CA ASP A 464 30.80 6.95 11.25
C ASP A 464 30.75 8.48 11.38
N GLU A 465 31.89 9.15 11.21
CA GLU A 465 32.04 10.62 11.29
C GLU A 465 31.57 11.27 12.61
N ILE A 466 31.33 10.49 13.67
CA ILE A 466 30.81 11.01 14.94
C ILE A 466 31.79 11.98 15.63
N ASP A 467 33.07 11.86 15.34
CA ASP A 467 34.16 12.67 15.88
C ASP A 467 34.50 13.90 15.01
N ALA A 468 33.74 14.16 13.94
CA ALA A 468 33.95 15.32 13.07
C ALA A 468 33.86 16.63 13.87
N GLY A 469 34.90 17.47 13.76
CA GLY A 469 35.01 18.76 14.44
C GLY A 469 35.29 18.68 15.95
N LEU A 470 35.55 17.50 16.51
CA LEU A 470 35.92 17.30 17.90
C LEU A 470 37.42 17.14 18.09
N GLY A 471 37.90 17.48 19.31
CA GLY A 471 39.28 17.27 19.75
C GLY A 471 39.43 17.33 21.26
N GLY A 472 40.58 17.01 21.79
CA GLY A 472 40.92 17.17 23.19
C GLY A 472 39.91 16.52 24.15
N ARG A 473 39.35 17.31 25.07
CA ARG A 473 38.43 16.85 26.13
C ARG A 473 37.12 16.30 25.55
N ALA A 474 36.60 16.87 24.46
CA ALA A 474 35.37 16.41 23.86
C ALA A 474 35.52 14.97 23.28
N GLY A 475 36.67 14.67 22.66
CA GLY A 475 36.99 13.33 22.21
C GLY A 475 37.11 12.30 23.35
N GLU A 476 37.63 12.68 24.50
CA GLU A 476 37.67 11.81 25.69
C GLU A 476 36.25 11.46 26.18
N THR A 477 35.38 12.49 26.26
CA THR A 477 34.00 12.30 26.68
C THR A 477 33.21 11.44 25.70
N LEU A 478 33.37 11.70 24.39
CA LEU A 478 32.79 10.85 23.34
C LEU A 478 33.21 9.38 23.49
N GLY A 479 34.50 9.13 23.70
CA GLY A 479 34.99 7.76 23.91
C GLY A 479 34.37 7.08 25.12
N LYS A 480 34.18 7.82 26.23
CA LYS A 480 33.51 7.30 27.45
C LYS A 480 32.02 7.00 27.20
N SER A 481 31.30 7.85 26.47
CA SER A 481 29.89 7.60 26.11
C SER A 481 29.75 6.38 25.21
N LEU A 482 30.59 6.24 24.16
CA LEU A 482 30.62 5.03 23.32
C LEU A 482 30.92 3.78 24.16
N LYS A 483 31.88 3.86 25.10
CA LYS A 483 32.22 2.75 25.99
C LYS A 483 31.06 2.36 26.91
N ARG A 484 30.28 3.33 27.38
CA ARG A 484 29.10 3.11 28.24
C ARG A 484 28.02 2.36 27.48
N ILE A 485 27.67 2.83 26.27
CA ILE A 485 26.70 2.15 25.41
C ILE A 485 27.18 0.74 25.05
N ALA A 486 28.47 0.56 24.84
CA ALA A 486 29.08 -0.73 24.55
C ALA A 486 28.98 -1.76 25.69
N THR A 487 28.47 -1.39 26.86
CA THR A 487 28.13 -2.35 27.94
C THR A 487 26.84 -3.11 27.66
N GLN A 488 25.94 -2.56 26.87
CA GLN A 488 24.63 -3.13 26.53
C GLN A 488 24.52 -3.51 25.06
N HIS A 489 25.16 -2.75 24.18
CA HIS A 489 25.16 -2.95 22.73
C HIS A 489 26.56 -3.33 22.24
N GLN A 490 26.64 -3.96 21.09
CA GLN A 490 27.90 -4.01 20.33
C GLN A 490 28.10 -2.69 19.61
N VAL A 491 29.24 -2.03 19.77
CA VAL A 491 29.51 -0.74 19.14
C VAL A 491 30.71 -0.86 18.19
N LEU A 492 30.52 -0.40 16.95
CA LEU A 492 31.59 -0.20 15.96
C LEU A 492 31.71 1.29 15.68
N CYS A 493 32.89 1.87 15.89
CA CYS A 493 33.13 3.29 15.69
C CYS A 493 34.30 3.51 14.75
N VAL A 494 34.09 4.27 13.68
CA VAL A 494 35.16 4.81 12.81
C VAL A 494 35.63 6.12 13.41
N THR A 495 36.91 6.25 13.70
CA THR A 495 37.44 7.47 14.35
C THR A 495 38.86 7.81 13.90
N HIS A 496 39.16 9.10 13.93
CA HIS A 496 40.51 9.62 13.81
C HIS A 496 41.06 10.15 15.17
N LEU A 497 40.25 10.08 16.24
CA LEU A 497 40.63 10.60 17.55
C LEU A 497 41.28 9.50 18.41
N PRO A 498 42.56 9.70 18.87
CA PRO A 498 43.23 8.76 19.75
C PRO A 498 42.53 8.58 21.10
N GLN A 499 41.80 9.60 21.58
CA GLN A 499 41.02 9.55 22.82
C GLN A 499 39.88 8.53 22.74
N VAL A 500 39.21 8.43 21.57
CA VAL A 500 38.17 7.44 21.33
C VAL A 500 38.77 6.05 21.16
N ALA A 501 39.84 5.94 20.35
CA ALA A 501 40.53 4.68 20.07
C ALA A 501 41.13 4.06 21.34
N ALA A 502 41.55 4.86 22.33
CA ALA A 502 42.05 4.39 23.60
C ALA A 502 40.98 3.65 24.44
N GLN A 503 39.68 3.96 24.29
CA GLN A 503 38.56 3.35 25.03
C GLN A 503 38.12 1.98 24.43
N ALA A 504 38.62 1.60 23.25
CA ALA A 504 38.21 0.39 22.55
C ALA A 504 38.55 -0.90 23.31
N ASP A 505 37.64 -1.88 23.24
CA ASP A 505 37.91 -3.27 23.61
C ASP A 505 38.68 -4.00 22.50
N VAL A 506 38.35 -3.68 21.25
CA VAL A 506 39.02 -4.17 20.04
C VAL A 506 39.43 -2.97 19.19
N HIS A 507 40.72 -2.90 18.87
CA HIS A 507 41.26 -1.85 17.99
C HIS A 507 41.69 -2.46 16.68
N LEU A 508 41.03 -2.05 15.59
CA LEU A 508 41.29 -2.44 14.22
C LEU A 508 41.93 -1.28 13.47
N GLN A 509 43.03 -1.55 12.78
CA GLN A 509 43.67 -0.58 11.92
C GLN A 509 43.43 -0.94 10.47
N VAL A 510 42.98 0.05 9.69
CA VAL A 510 42.77 -0.03 8.26
C VAL A 510 43.94 0.66 7.55
N ARG A 511 44.70 -0.07 6.75
CA ARG A 511 45.87 0.42 6.02
C ARG A 511 45.76 0.16 4.53
N LYS A 512 46.40 1.04 3.76
CA LYS A 512 46.65 0.80 2.32
C LYS A 512 47.95 0.03 2.18
N ARG A 513 47.92 -0.99 1.32
CA ARG A 513 49.11 -1.71 0.89
C ARG A 513 49.12 -1.75 -0.63
N GLU A 514 50.29 -1.57 -1.22
CA GLU A 514 50.50 -1.79 -2.64
C GLU A 514 50.93 -3.23 -2.88
N GLU A 515 50.19 -3.94 -3.71
CA GLU A 515 50.50 -5.29 -4.12
C GLU A 515 50.26 -5.45 -5.64
N GLY A 516 51.28 -5.86 -6.39
CA GLY A 516 51.17 -6.03 -7.85
C GLY A 516 50.82 -4.77 -8.61
N GLY A 517 51.19 -3.56 -8.12
CA GLY A 517 50.87 -2.25 -8.74
C GLY A 517 49.42 -1.80 -8.51
N ARG A 518 48.68 -2.45 -7.58
CA ARG A 518 47.35 -2.07 -7.17
C ARG A 518 47.30 -1.76 -5.68
N THR A 519 46.48 -0.79 -5.29
CA THR A 519 46.20 -0.52 -3.88
C THR A 519 45.17 -1.50 -3.36
N ILE A 520 45.47 -2.15 -2.24
CA ILE A 520 44.58 -3.02 -1.50
C ILE A 520 44.41 -2.50 -0.07
N THR A 521 43.27 -2.76 0.51
CA THR A 521 42.96 -2.48 1.92
C THR A 521 43.27 -3.70 2.77
N GLU A 522 44.05 -3.50 3.82
CA GLU A 522 44.33 -4.50 4.86
C GLU A 522 43.71 -4.03 6.19
N VAL A 523 43.07 -4.94 6.92
CA VAL A 523 42.55 -4.67 8.27
C VAL A 523 43.28 -5.57 9.27
N ARG A 524 43.87 -4.95 10.27
CA ARG A 524 44.65 -5.66 11.30
C ARG A 524 44.14 -5.33 12.69
N ARG A 525 44.00 -6.35 13.52
CA ARG A 525 43.73 -6.19 14.95
C ARG A 525 45.01 -5.79 15.66
N LEU A 526 45.01 -4.67 16.36
CA LEU A 526 46.15 -4.17 17.13
C LEU A 526 46.06 -4.59 18.60
N THR A 527 47.17 -5.04 19.16
CA THR A 527 47.29 -5.44 20.55
C THR A 527 48.59 -4.89 21.16
N GLY A 528 48.64 -4.71 22.47
CA GLY A 528 49.82 -4.31 23.21
C GLY A 528 50.59 -3.12 22.61
N ASP A 529 51.85 -3.33 22.24
CA ASP A 529 52.71 -2.28 21.71
C ASP A 529 52.29 -1.76 20.33
N GLU A 530 51.62 -2.58 19.50
CA GLU A 530 51.11 -2.12 18.21
C GLU A 530 50.01 -1.06 18.40
N ARG A 531 49.10 -1.32 19.34
CA ARG A 531 48.04 -0.36 19.69
C ARG A 531 48.63 0.93 20.26
N MET A 532 49.61 0.84 21.12
CA MET A 532 50.31 2.03 21.66
C MET A 532 50.94 2.85 20.56
N ARG A 533 51.65 2.21 19.61
CA ARG A 533 52.31 2.88 18.48
C ARG A 533 51.30 3.57 17.54
N GLU A 534 50.17 2.93 17.28
CA GLU A 534 49.10 3.53 16.47
C GLU A 534 48.54 4.78 17.18
N LEU A 535 48.24 4.71 18.48
CA LEU A 535 47.79 5.88 19.23
C LEU A 535 48.81 7.01 19.28
N ALA A 536 50.12 6.66 19.37
CA ALA A 536 51.20 7.66 19.28
C ALA A 536 51.29 8.32 17.91
N SER A 537 51.13 7.54 16.83
CA SER A 537 51.04 8.05 15.46
C SER A 537 49.81 8.95 15.26
N MET A 538 48.66 8.58 15.78
CA MET A 538 47.45 9.42 15.75
C MET A 538 47.62 10.75 16.51
N LEU A 539 48.45 10.81 17.55
CA LEU A 539 48.74 12.02 18.33
C LEU A 539 49.73 12.97 17.67
N ALA A 540 50.74 12.44 17.01
CA ALA A 540 51.89 13.23 16.55
C ALA A 540 52.23 13.06 15.05
N GLY A 541 51.46 12.27 14.30
CA GLY A 541 51.78 11.86 12.94
C GLY A 541 52.93 10.87 12.90
N ASP A 542 53.52 10.67 11.69
CA ASP A 542 54.56 9.68 11.43
C ASP A 542 55.88 9.96 12.18
N ALA A 543 56.06 11.16 12.71
CA ALA A 543 57.23 11.56 13.49
C ALA A 543 57.05 11.34 15.02
N ALA A 544 56.25 10.34 15.42
CA ALA A 544 55.99 10.04 16.82
C ALA A 544 57.27 9.75 17.62
N GLY A 545 57.69 10.70 18.44
CA GLY A 545 58.84 10.55 19.34
C GLY A 545 58.39 10.03 20.73
N SER A 546 59.35 9.87 21.66
CA SER A 546 59.12 9.39 23.03
C SER A 546 58.02 10.11 23.83
N GLY A 547 57.76 11.40 23.49
CA GLY A 547 56.67 12.19 24.08
C GLY A 547 55.29 11.72 23.67
N ALA A 548 55.11 11.37 22.38
CA ALA A 548 53.83 10.86 21.89
C ALA A 548 53.54 9.43 22.41
N GLU A 549 54.56 8.60 22.59
CA GLU A 549 54.43 7.28 23.23
C GLU A 549 54.00 7.42 24.71
N ALA A 550 54.60 8.39 25.45
CA ALA A 550 54.25 8.63 26.83
C ALA A 550 52.76 9.12 26.95
N ALA A 551 52.34 10.00 26.04
CA ALA A 551 50.95 10.45 25.97
C ALA A 551 49.97 9.31 25.59
N ALA A 552 50.35 8.43 24.67
CA ALA A 552 49.57 7.24 24.31
C ALA A 552 49.40 6.26 25.50
N ARG A 553 50.48 6.03 26.28
CA ARG A 553 50.41 5.24 27.51
C ARG A 553 49.52 5.84 28.55
N GLU A 554 49.55 7.16 28.73
CA GLU A 554 48.67 7.86 29.67
C GLU A 554 47.19 7.73 29.26
N LEU A 555 46.86 7.87 27.93
CA LEU A 555 45.51 7.65 27.41
C LEU A 555 45.00 6.24 27.68
N LEU A 556 45.84 5.20 27.43
CA LEU A 556 45.48 3.82 27.70
C LEU A 556 45.31 3.55 29.20
N ALA A 557 46.13 4.13 30.05
CA ALA A 557 46.02 4.00 31.53
C ALA A 557 44.73 4.64 32.05
N LYS A 558 44.36 5.82 31.57
CA LYS A 558 43.07 6.49 31.89
C LYS A 558 41.86 5.70 31.42
N ALA A 559 41.91 5.13 30.22
CA ALA A 559 40.85 4.29 29.67
C ALA A 559 40.66 3.00 30.52
N GLY A 560 41.75 2.37 30.99
CA GLY A 560 41.69 1.20 31.87
C GLY A 560 41.09 1.45 33.24
N GLN A 561 41.22 2.67 33.77
CA GLN A 561 40.62 3.08 35.06
C GLN A 561 39.13 3.39 34.97
N SER A 562 38.63 3.75 33.78
CA SER A 562 37.19 4.07 33.54
C SER A 562 36.33 2.82 33.40
N GLY A 563 36.92 1.63 33.32
CA GLY A 563 36.23 0.32 33.12
C GLY A 563 36.19 -0.58 34.36
N SER A 564 36.66 -0.10 35.49
CA SER A 564 36.55 -0.75 36.82
C SER A 564 35.55 0.05 37.69
#